data_024040220cb1ef6f339a849a9bfd72e9
#
_entry.id   024040220cb1ef6f339a849a9bfd72e9
#
_cell.length_a   1.000
_cell.length_b   1.000
_cell.length_c   1.000
_cell.angle_alpha   90.00
_cell.angle_beta   90.00
_cell.angle_gamma   90.00
#
_symmetry.space_group_name_H-M   'P 1'
#
loop_
_entity.id
_entity.type
_entity.pdbx_description
1 polymer ?
#
loop_
_entity_poly.entity_id
_entity_poly.type
_entity_poly.pdbx_seq_one_letter_code
_entity_poly.pdbx_strand_id
1 'polypeptide(L)'
;MSDAASTDLASALRKSEDRYRFLAETIPVQIWTSRPDGLLDYVSSRAVRELGISMDRLLSEGWKNVVHPEDLDRAVERWLASLSTGEIYEVEFRLKLADGSYSWYLARAVAQRDESGAIVEWLGTNTNIAEQRETQRRIEALLTEVREQARETEVALRALRGEKLAADRTIRALEAKLAAR
;
A
#
# COMPACT_ATOMS: atom_id res chain seq x y z
N MET A 1 -46.22 25.26 -11.91
CA MET A 1 -44.81 25.65 -11.76
C MET A 1 -43.99 24.73 -10.87
N SER A 2 -44.62 23.88 -10.02
CA SER A 2 -43.92 22.93 -9.14
C SER A 2 -43.31 21.69 -9.86
N ASP A 3 -43.94 21.24 -10.94
CA ASP A 3 -43.58 19.97 -11.61
C ASP A 3 -42.29 20.10 -12.45
N ALA A 4 -42.03 21.23 -13.10
CA ALA A 4 -40.83 21.46 -13.90
C ALA A 4 -39.55 21.53 -12.98
N ALA A 5 -39.67 22.20 -11.83
CA ALA A 5 -38.57 22.34 -10.88
C ALA A 5 -38.21 20.97 -10.21
N SER A 6 -39.22 20.14 -9.95
CA SER A 6 -39.02 18.75 -9.44
C SER A 6 -38.34 17.84 -10.47
N THR A 7 -38.71 17.99 -11.74
CA THR A 7 -38.10 17.21 -12.85
C THR A 7 -36.66 17.62 -13.11
N ASP A 8 -36.36 18.91 -12.99
CA ASP A 8 -35.02 19.45 -13.18
C ASP A 8 -34.08 19.02 -12.03
N LEU A 9 -34.55 19.03 -10.80
CA LEU A 9 -33.83 18.54 -9.63
C LEU A 9 -33.54 17.04 -9.73
N ALA A 10 -34.54 16.23 -10.11
CA ALA A 10 -34.36 14.79 -10.31
C ALA A 10 -33.37 14.46 -11.45
N SER A 11 -33.35 15.29 -12.51
CA SER A 11 -32.41 15.17 -13.61
C SER A 11 -30.98 15.52 -13.15
N ALA A 12 -30.82 16.61 -12.39
CA ALA A 12 -29.53 17.01 -11.84
C ALA A 12 -28.97 15.97 -10.86
N LEU A 13 -29.82 15.40 -10.01
CA LEU A 13 -29.44 14.33 -9.09
C LEU A 13 -28.94 13.09 -9.84
N ARG A 14 -29.70 12.60 -10.82
CA ARG A 14 -29.28 11.46 -11.65
C ARG A 14 -27.95 11.71 -12.34
N LYS A 15 -27.76 12.89 -12.93
CA LYS A 15 -26.49 13.24 -13.58
C LYS A 15 -25.32 13.27 -12.59
N SER A 16 -25.55 13.69 -11.36
CA SER A 16 -24.56 13.65 -10.28
C SER A 16 -24.23 12.21 -9.87
N GLU A 17 -25.25 11.38 -9.66
CA GLU A 17 -25.07 9.94 -9.33
C GLU A 17 -24.30 9.19 -10.42
N ASP A 18 -24.66 9.40 -11.70
CA ASP A 18 -23.97 8.78 -12.84
C ASP A 18 -22.52 9.21 -12.92
N ARG A 19 -22.24 10.49 -12.63
CA ARG A 19 -20.87 11.00 -12.58
C ARG A 19 -20.06 10.36 -11.43
N TYR A 20 -20.62 10.24 -10.24
CA TYR A 20 -19.96 9.57 -9.11
C TYR A 20 -19.71 8.10 -9.41
N ARG A 21 -20.71 7.42 -9.98
CA ARG A 21 -20.55 6.02 -10.39
C ARG A 21 -19.45 5.86 -11.44
N PHE A 22 -19.43 6.70 -12.46
CA PHE A 22 -18.37 6.68 -13.47
C PHE A 22 -16.98 6.89 -12.86
N LEU A 23 -16.81 7.82 -11.93
CA LEU A 23 -15.54 8.04 -11.24
C LEU A 23 -15.13 6.81 -10.42
N ALA A 24 -16.06 6.26 -9.63
CA ALA A 24 -15.80 5.08 -8.80
C ALA A 24 -15.43 3.82 -9.64
N GLU A 25 -15.99 3.67 -10.84
CA GLU A 25 -15.70 2.55 -11.74
C GLU A 25 -14.41 2.75 -12.56
N THR A 26 -13.99 4.00 -12.78
CA THR A 26 -12.81 4.32 -13.61
C THR A 26 -11.51 4.30 -12.81
N ILE A 27 -11.55 4.66 -11.53
CA ILE A 27 -10.36 4.68 -10.66
C ILE A 27 -9.88 3.23 -10.42
N PRO A 28 -8.57 2.93 -10.57
CA PRO A 28 -8.04 1.57 -10.48
C PRO A 28 -7.87 1.07 -9.04
N VAL A 29 -8.81 1.39 -8.15
CA VAL A 29 -8.86 0.93 -6.77
C VAL A 29 -10.24 0.33 -6.45
N GLN A 30 -10.32 -0.54 -5.47
CA GLN A 30 -11.60 -0.95 -4.92
C GLN A 30 -12.12 0.17 -4.04
N ILE A 31 -13.36 0.63 -4.28
CA ILE A 31 -14.03 1.65 -3.45
C ILE A 31 -15.13 0.96 -2.65
N TRP A 32 -15.26 1.38 -1.41
CA TRP A 32 -16.31 0.90 -0.52
C TRP A 32 -16.77 2.00 0.43
N THR A 33 -17.99 1.91 0.88
CA THR A 33 -18.50 2.73 1.98
C THR A 33 -19.03 1.85 3.10
N SER A 34 -19.10 2.42 4.27
CA SER A 34 -19.75 1.78 5.42
C SER A 34 -20.51 2.80 6.25
N ARG A 35 -21.54 2.30 6.91
CA ARG A 35 -22.27 3.06 7.91
C ARG A 35 -21.37 3.41 9.11
N PRO A 36 -21.81 4.32 10.00
CA PRO A 36 -21.04 4.70 11.21
C PRO A 36 -20.70 3.51 12.12
N ASP A 37 -21.51 2.44 12.10
CA ASP A 37 -21.28 1.21 12.85
C ASP A 37 -20.23 0.27 12.21
N GLY A 38 -19.69 0.65 11.04
CA GLY A 38 -18.67 -0.12 10.33
C GLY A 38 -19.16 -1.21 9.42
N LEU A 39 -20.49 -1.38 9.26
CA LEU A 39 -21.05 -2.33 8.31
C LEU A 39 -21.04 -1.74 6.90
N LEU A 40 -20.49 -2.51 5.95
CA LEU A 40 -20.46 -2.12 4.54
C LEU A 40 -21.89 -1.90 4.01
N ASP A 41 -22.07 -0.84 3.23
CA ASP A 41 -23.30 -0.52 2.52
C ASP A 41 -23.11 -0.35 1.01
N TYR A 42 -21.84 -0.17 0.56
CA TYR A 42 -21.48 -0.17 -0.84
C TYR A 42 -20.09 -0.76 -1.06
N VAL A 43 -19.92 -1.44 -2.19
CA VAL A 43 -18.62 -1.83 -2.76
C VAL A 43 -18.66 -1.64 -4.28
N SER A 44 -17.54 -1.17 -4.86
CA SER A 44 -17.45 -0.99 -6.32
C SER A 44 -17.48 -2.33 -7.07
N SER A 45 -17.91 -2.30 -8.33
CA SER A 45 -17.92 -3.48 -9.20
C SER A 45 -16.53 -4.10 -9.37
N ARG A 46 -15.47 -3.28 -9.26
CA ARG A 46 -14.09 -3.75 -9.25
C ARG A 46 -13.83 -4.69 -8.06
N ALA A 47 -14.25 -4.32 -6.84
CA ALA A 47 -14.09 -5.19 -5.67
C ALA A 47 -14.77 -6.54 -5.88
N VAL A 48 -16.00 -6.52 -6.38
CA VAL A 48 -16.76 -7.74 -6.70
C VAL A 48 -16.00 -8.63 -7.71
N ARG A 49 -15.48 -8.04 -8.79
CA ARG A 49 -14.74 -8.81 -9.81
C ARG A 49 -13.42 -9.37 -9.29
N GLU A 50 -12.63 -8.55 -8.59
CA GLU A 50 -11.30 -8.96 -8.11
C GLU A 50 -11.38 -10.00 -7.00
N LEU A 51 -12.34 -9.86 -6.08
CA LEU A 51 -12.53 -10.79 -4.97
C LEU A 51 -13.34 -12.04 -5.36
N GLY A 52 -14.08 -12.00 -6.49
CA GLY A 52 -14.92 -13.11 -6.94
C GLY A 52 -16.11 -13.40 -6.03
N ILE A 53 -16.57 -12.40 -5.26
CA ILE A 53 -17.68 -12.51 -4.31
C ILE A 53 -18.74 -11.50 -4.71
N SER A 54 -20.02 -11.91 -4.68
CA SER A 54 -21.12 -11.00 -5.00
C SER A 54 -21.22 -9.85 -3.99
N MET A 55 -21.75 -8.72 -4.44
CA MET A 55 -22.01 -7.55 -3.61
C MET A 55 -22.85 -7.92 -2.38
N ASP A 56 -23.94 -8.67 -2.58
CA ASP A 56 -24.84 -9.08 -1.51
C ASP A 56 -24.11 -9.85 -0.40
N ARG A 57 -23.18 -10.73 -0.78
CA ARG A 57 -22.36 -11.47 0.19
C ARG A 57 -21.37 -10.58 0.92
N LEU A 58 -20.71 -9.64 0.21
CA LEU A 58 -19.80 -8.69 0.87
C LEU A 58 -20.53 -7.79 1.85
N LEU A 59 -21.75 -7.35 1.52
CA LEU A 59 -22.56 -6.51 2.39
C LEU A 59 -23.17 -7.28 3.58
N SER A 60 -23.54 -8.57 3.39
CA SER A 60 -24.18 -9.38 4.44
C SER A 60 -23.18 -10.12 5.33
N GLU A 61 -22.15 -10.72 4.75
CA GLU A 61 -21.15 -11.52 5.47
C GLU A 61 -19.93 -10.67 5.91
N GLY A 62 -19.77 -9.48 5.31
CA GLY A 62 -18.69 -8.54 5.59
C GLY A 62 -17.37 -8.91 4.93
N TRP A 63 -16.41 -7.99 5.05
CA TRP A 63 -15.10 -8.05 4.44
C TRP A 63 -14.13 -9.03 5.14
N LYS A 64 -14.42 -9.44 6.35
CA LYS A 64 -13.53 -10.31 7.16
C LYS A 64 -13.23 -11.64 6.49
N ASN A 65 -14.18 -12.17 5.72
CA ASN A 65 -14.06 -13.47 5.03
C ASN A 65 -13.09 -13.45 3.84
N VAL A 66 -12.71 -12.28 3.35
CA VAL A 66 -11.76 -12.12 2.25
C VAL A 66 -10.36 -11.72 2.70
N VAL A 67 -10.18 -11.35 3.96
CA VAL A 67 -8.87 -11.04 4.53
C VAL A 67 -8.13 -12.33 4.87
N HIS A 68 -6.82 -12.34 4.64
CA HIS A 68 -5.97 -13.46 5.04
C HIS A 68 -6.04 -13.68 6.56
N PRO A 69 -6.15 -14.93 7.04
CA PRO A 69 -6.33 -15.22 8.47
C PRO A 69 -5.27 -14.57 9.38
N GLU A 70 -4.00 -14.56 8.97
CA GLU A 70 -2.92 -13.95 9.75
C GLU A 70 -3.01 -12.41 9.85
N ASP A 71 -3.74 -11.75 8.95
CA ASP A 71 -3.86 -10.30 8.91
C ASP A 71 -5.15 -9.81 9.57
N LEU A 72 -6.11 -10.73 9.79
CA LEU A 72 -7.49 -10.41 10.20
C LEU A 72 -7.55 -9.67 11.53
N ASP A 73 -6.92 -10.20 12.57
CA ASP A 73 -7.01 -9.63 13.92
C ASP A 73 -6.50 -8.19 13.95
N ARG A 74 -5.34 -7.94 13.33
CA ARG A 74 -4.74 -6.60 13.20
C ARG A 74 -5.65 -5.65 12.40
N ALA A 75 -6.25 -6.13 11.31
CA ALA A 75 -7.15 -5.32 10.50
C ALA A 75 -8.42 -4.93 11.27
N VAL A 76 -9.01 -5.88 12.03
CA VAL A 76 -10.18 -5.64 12.85
C VAL A 76 -9.89 -4.69 14.01
N GLU A 77 -8.79 -4.89 14.74
CA GLU A 77 -8.37 -4.02 15.83
C GLU A 77 -8.21 -2.57 15.35
N ARG A 78 -7.49 -2.39 14.23
CA ARG A 78 -7.31 -1.07 13.64
C ARG A 78 -8.62 -0.42 13.21
N TRP A 79 -9.56 -1.23 12.62
CA TRP A 79 -10.87 -0.75 12.22
C TRP A 79 -11.71 -0.29 13.41
N LEU A 80 -11.76 -1.09 14.47
CA LEU A 80 -12.49 -0.74 15.70
C LEU A 80 -11.94 0.53 16.36
N ALA A 81 -10.61 0.70 16.37
CA ALA A 81 -9.98 1.93 16.85
C ALA A 81 -10.43 3.15 16.02
N SER A 82 -10.43 3.03 14.68
CA SER A 82 -10.90 4.12 13.81
C SER A 82 -12.39 4.44 14.00
N LEU A 83 -13.24 3.43 14.13
CA LEU A 83 -14.67 3.62 14.42
C LEU A 83 -14.89 4.38 15.73
N SER A 84 -14.10 4.11 16.76
CA SER A 84 -14.24 4.74 18.09
C SER A 84 -13.73 6.17 18.14
N THR A 85 -12.68 6.50 17.37
CA THR A 85 -11.99 7.80 17.41
C THR A 85 -12.39 8.73 16.28
N GLY A 86 -12.83 8.15 15.15
CA GLY A 86 -13.05 8.87 13.90
C GLY A 86 -11.75 9.24 13.16
N GLU A 87 -10.62 8.66 13.60
CA GLU A 87 -9.34 8.80 12.92
C GLU A 87 -9.26 7.95 11.65
N ILE A 88 -8.33 8.31 10.77
CA ILE A 88 -8.12 7.59 9.49
C ILE A 88 -7.82 6.12 9.77
N TYR A 89 -8.58 5.24 9.11
CA TYR A 89 -8.24 3.83 9.01
C TYR A 89 -7.15 3.66 7.95
N GLU A 90 -6.07 3.00 8.30
CA GLU A 90 -5.01 2.66 7.36
C GLU A 90 -4.34 1.37 7.80
N VAL A 91 -4.33 0.36 6.92
CA VAL A 91 -3.72 -0.94 7.18
C VAL A 91 -3.37 -1.64 5.88
N GLU A 92 -2.24 -2.33 5.86
CA GLU A 92 -1.90 -3.27 4.78
C GLU A 92 -2.33 -4.68 5.18
N PHE A 93 -3.00 -5.38 4.28
CA PHE A 93 -3.39 -6.77 4.46
C PHE A 93 -3.45 -7.52 3.14
N ARG A 94 -3.51 -8.83 3.21
CA ARG A 94 -3.72 -9.68 2.04
C ARG A 94 -5.21 -9.94 1.87
N LEU A 95 -5.71 -9.72 0.64
CA LEU A 95 -7.06 -10.09 0.23
C LEU A 95 -7.03 -11.31 -0.67
N LYS A 96 -7.98 -12.23 -0.45
CA LYS A 96 -8.21 -13.39 -1.29
C LYS A 96 -8.88 -12.96 -2.59
N LEU A 97 -8.27 -13.32 -3.72
CA LEU A 97 -8.77 -13.01 -5.04
C LEU A 97 -9.71 -14.11 -5.57
N ALA A 98 -10.37 -13.84 -6.69
CA ALA A 98 -11.31 -14.75 -7.36
C ALA A 98 -10.67 -16.10 -7.73
N ASP A 99 -9.38 -16.14 -8.03
CA ASP A 99 -8.60 -17.34 -8.35
C ASP A 99 -8.14 -18.13 -7.11
N GLY A 100 -8.45 -17.64 -5.91
CA GLY A 100 -8.05 -18.22 -4.64
C GLY A 100 -6.67 -17.79 -4.14
N SER A 101 -5.89 -17.07 -4.93
CA SER A 101 -4.61 -16.48 -4.50
C SER A 101 -4.81 -15.32 -3.53
N TYR A 102 -3.73 -14.88 -2.88
CA TYR A 102 -3.73 -13.70 -2.03
C TYR A 102 -2.86 -12.60 -2.64
N SER A 103 -3.35 -11.36 -2.60
CA SER A 103 -2.59 -10.19 -3.00
C SER A 103 -2.60 -9.12 -1.92
N TRP A 104 -1.53 -8.32 -1.86
CA TRP A 104 -1.40 -7.24 -0.88
C TRP A 104 -2.19 -6.02 -1.29
N TYR A 105 -2.97 -5.51 -0.36
CA TYR A 105 -3.74 -4.27 -0.49
C TYR A 105 -3.44 -3.33 0.67
N LEU A 106 -3.38 -2.04 0.34
CA LEU A 106 -3.47 -0.96 1.31
C LEU A 106 -4.93 -0.54 1.41
N ALA A 107 -5.56 -0.79 2.56
CA ALA A 107 -6.87 -0.25 2.87
C ALA A 107 -6.71 1.10 3.56
N ARG A 108 -7.48 2.09 3.11
CA ARG A 108 -7.56 3.41 3.74
C ARG A 108 -8.99 3.89 3.74
N ALA A 109 -9.46 4.43 4.88
CA ALA A 109 -10.78 5.05 4.96
C ALA A 109 -10.76 6.31 5.81
N VAL A 110 -11.69 7.21 5.47
CA VAL A 110 -11.93 8.46 6.17
C VAL A 110 -13.39 8.56 6.59
N ALA A 111 -13.63 9.12 7.77
CA ALA A 111 -14.96 9.40 8.26
C ALA A 111 -15.52 10.66 7.60
N GLN A 112 -16.72 10.56 7.03
CA GLN A 112 -17.53 11.70 6.66
C GLN A 112 -18.36 12.14 7.86
N ARG A 113 -18.36 13.46 8.13
CA ARG A 113 -19.09 14.03 9.27
C ARG A 113 -20.15 14.99 8.77
N ASP A 114 -21.25 15.08 9.49
CA ASP A 114 -22.27 16.10 9.29
C ASP A 114 -21.87 17.45 9.94
N GLU A 115 -22.75 18.45 9.84
CA GLU A 115 -22.55 19.78 10.41
C GLU A 115 -22.42 19.78 11.94
N SER A 116 -22.93 18.76 12.62
CA SER A 116 -22.81 18.58 14.06
C SER A 116 -21.48 17.94 14.49
N GLY A 117 -20.67 17.44 13.51
CA GLY A 117 -19.45 16.67 13.72
C GLY A 117 -19.67 15.17 13.94
N ALA A 118 -20.91 14.68 13.88
CA ALA A 118 -21.21 13.25 13.98
C ALA A 118 -20.79 12.53 12.70
N ILE A 119 -20.21 11.32 12.85
CA ILE A 119 -19.84 10.48 11.71
C ILE A 119 -21.14 9.94 11.09
N VAL A 120 -21.31 10.18 9.79
CA VAL A 120 -22.47 9.73 9.01
C VAL A 120 -22.15 8.55 8.09
N GLU A 121 -20.89 8.46 7.64
CA GLU A 121 -20.43 7.45 6.70
C GLU A 121 -18.90 7.32 6.78
N TRP A 122 -18.38 6.20 6.34
CA TRP A 122 -16.97 6.00 6.04
C TRP A 122 -16.80 5.76 4.55
N LEU A 123 -15.86 6.48 3.93
CA LEU A 123 -15.43 6.23 2.56
C LEU A 123 -14.04 5.60 2.58
N GLY A 124 -13.93 4.42 1.98
CA GLY A 124 -12.69 3.66 1.94
C GLY A 124 -12.29 3.21 0.55
N THR A 125 -10.99 2.93 0.42
CA THR A 125 -10.38 2.34 -0.77
C THR A 125 -9.48 1.19 -0.37
N ASN A 126 -9.40 0.15 -1.24
CA ASN A 126 -8.33 -0.84 -1.19
C ASN A 126 -7.51 -0.71 -2.47
N THR A 127 -6.26 -0.35 -2.33
CA THR A 127 -5.29 -0.21 -3.43
C THR A 127 -4.40 -1.44 -3.46
N ASN A 128 -4.32 -2.12 -4.61
CA ASN A 128 -3.38 -3.23 -4.77
C ASN A 128 -1.96 -2.69 -4.76
N ILE A 129 -1.13 -3.18 -3.83
CA ILE A 129 0.25 -2.76 -3.61
C ILE A 129 1.26 -3.89 -3.88
N ALA A 130 0.84 -4.98 -4.54
CA ALA A 130 1.71 -6.14 -4.78
C ALA A 130 2.93 -5.76 -5.63
N GLU A 131 2.73 -5.03 -6.73
CA GLU A 131 3.81 -4.56 -7.60
C GLU A 131 4.75 -3.58 -6.86
N GLN A 132 4.19 -2.67 -6.08
CA GLN A 132 4.97 -1.73 -5.29
C GLN A 132 5.85 -2.47 -4.27
N ARG A 133 5.30 -3.46 -3.55
CA ARG A 133 6.04 -4.27 -2.59
C ARG A 133 7.14 -5.11 -3.25
N GLU A 134 6.86 -5.67 -4.42
CA GLU A 134 7.87 -6.43 -5.18
C GLU A 134 9.01 -5.53 -5.64
N THR A 135 8.68 -4.35 -6.17
CA THR A 135 9.68 -3.35 -6.56
C THR A 135 10.54 -2.92 -5.38
N GLN A 136 9.91 -2.67 -4.23
CA GLN A 136 10.62 -2.30 -3.00
C GLN A 136 11.57 -3.41 -2.53
N ARG A 137 11.12 -4.66 -2.51
CA ARG A 137 11.97 -5.82 -2.16
C ARG A 137 13.16 -5.96 -3.10
N ARG A 138 12.94 -5.74 -4.41
CA ARG A 138 14.00 -5.81 -5.40
C ARG A 138 15.06 -4.73 -5.19
N ILE A 139 14.62 -3.50 -4.88
CA ILE A 139 15.52 -2.39 -4.55
C ILE A 139 16.34 -2.72 -3.30
N GLU A 140 15.72 -3.23 -2.25
CA GLU A 140 16.40 -3.62 -1.00
C GLU A 140 17.44 -4.71 -1.23
N ALA A 141 17.12 -5.73 -2.05
CA ALA A 141 18.05 -6.80 -2.42
C ALA A 141 19.26 -6.25 -3.18
N LEU A 142 19.04 -5.41 -4.19
CA LEU A 142 20.12 -4.77 -4.95
C LEU A 142 21.00 -3.86 -4.08
N LEU A 143 20.41 -3.10 -3.18
CA LEU A 143 21.17 -2.27 -2.23
C LEU A 143 22.04 -3.13 -1.31
N THR A 144 21.59 -4.29 -0.90
CA THR A 144 22.37 -5.22 -0.09
C THR A 144 23.57 -5.75 -0.88
N GLU A 145 23.33 -6.20 -2.10
CA GLU A 145 24.39 -6.68 -3.01
C GLU A 145 25.47 -5.60 -3.28
N VAL A 146 25.05 -4.38 -3.59
CA VAL A 146 25.97 -3.26 -3.81
C VAL A 146 26.80 -2.95 -2.57
N ARG A 147 26.20 -3.04 -1.36
CA ARG A 147 26.94 -2.83 -0.11
C ARG A 147 27.97 -3.91 0.14
N GLU A 148 27.66 -5.17 -0.17
CA GLU A 148 28.61 -6.29 -0.03
C GLU A 148 29.78 -6.13 -1.01
N GLN A 149 29.52 -5.83 -2.28
CA GLN A 149 30.57 -5.57 -3.28
C GLN A 149 31.46 -4.39 -2.89
N ALA A 150 30.89 -3.31 -2.38
CA ALA A 150 31.65 -2.16 -1.91
C ALA A 150 32.59 -2.54 -0.75
N ARG A 151 32.12 -3.36 0.19
CA ARG A 151 32.93 -3.89 1.30
C ARG A 151 34.13 -4.75 0.80
N GLU A 152 33.84 -5.67 -0.11
CA GLU A 152 34.89 -6.53 -0.70
C GLU A 152 35.94 -5.69 -1.43
N THR A 153 35.49 -4.70 -2.20
CA THR A 153 36.38 -3.77 -2.92
C THR A 153 37.23 -2.95 -1.95
N GLU A 154 36.65 -2.47 -0.85
CA GLU A 154 37.39 -1.72 0.19
C GLU A 154 38.46 -2.60 0.85
N VAL A 155 38.15 -3.86 1.17
CA VAL A 155 39.09 -4.82 1.74
C VAL A 155 40.24 -5.07 0.77
N ALA A 156 39.95 -5.33 -0.51
CA ALA A 156 40.95 -5.55 -1.55
C ALA A 156 41.86 -4.33 -1.73
N LEU A 157 41.29 -3.13 -1.77
CA LEU A 157 42.05 -1.89 -1.86
C LEU A 157 42.96 -1.67 -0.65
N ARG A 158 42.51 -2.00 0.55
CA ARG A 158 43.31 -1.91 1.78
C ARG A 158 44.50 -2.88 1.73
N ALA A 159 44.30 -4.12 1.26
CA ALA A 159 45.36 -5.11 1.06
C ALA A 159 46.39 -4.62 0.06
N LEU A 160 45.97 -4.18 -1.13
CA LEU A 160 46.87 -3.63 -2.18
C LEU A 160 47.68 -2.42 -1.71
N ARG A 161 47.06 -1.52 -0.92
CA ARG A 161 47.82 -0.39 -0.34
C ARG A 161 48.88 -0.89 0.65
N GLY A 162 48.60 -1.92 1.43
CA GLY A 162 49.58 -2.54 2.32
C GLY A 162 50.75 -3.14 1.58
N GLU A 163 50.50 -3.92 0.53
CA GLU A 163 51.53 -4.50 -0.34
C GLU A 163 52.41 -3.43 -1.02
N LYS A 164 51.78 -2.38 -1.56
CA LYS A 164 52.51 -1.26 -2.14
C LYS A 164 53.43 -0.59 -1.13
N LEU A 165 52.93 -0.33 0.09
CA LEU A 165 53.75 0.29 1.15
C LEU A 165 54.95 -0.59 1.54
N ALA A 166 54.79 -1.90 1.57
CA ALA A 166 55.86 -2.85 1.81
C ALA A 166 56.89 -2.89 0.69
N ALA A 167 56.44 -2.89 -0.55
CA ALA A 167 57.31 -2.80 -1.73
C ALA A 167 58.15 -1.49 -1.77
N ASP A 168 57.50 -0.34 -1.51
CA ASP A 168 58.16 0.96 -1.47
C ASP A 168 59.23 1.01 -0.36
N ARG A 169 59.00 0.39 0.82
CA ARG A 169 60.02 0.26 1.86
C ARG A 169 61.23 -0.57 1.42
N THR A 170 60.95 -1.70 0.74
CA THR A 170 61.99 -2.58 0.24
C THR A 170 62.87 -1.88 -0.81
N ILE A 171 62.27 -1.13 -1.75
CA ILE A 171 62.97 -0.35 -2.77
C ILE A 171 63.86 0.68 -2.09
N ARG A 172 63.35 1.48 -1.16
CA ARG A 172 64.17 2.50 -0.44
C ARG A 172 65.34 1.86 0.33
N ALA A 173 65.14 0.70 0.93
CA ALA A 173 66.19 -0.04 1.65
C ALA A 173 67.32 -0.52 0.70
N LEU A 174 66.93 -0.95 -0.53
CA LEU A 174 67.87 -1.36 -1.55
C LEU A 174 68.64 -0.17 -2.14
N GLU A 175 67.99 0.95 -2.41
CA GLU A 175 68.58 2.19 -2.86
C GLU A 175 69.61 2.72 -1.83
N ALA A 176 69.29 2.73 -0.55
CA ALA A 176 70.20 3.13 0.52
C ALA A 176 71.44 2.23 0.62
N LYS A 177 71.27 0.91 0.41
CA LYS A 177 72.41 -0.04 0.37
C LYS A 177 73.32 0.16 -0.86
N LEU A 178 72.75 0.56 -2.01
CA LEU A 178 73.52 0.86 -3.21
C LEU A 178 74.29 2.18 -3.08
N ALA A 179 73.72 3.19 -2.45
CA ALA A 179 74.38 4.49 -2.24
C ALA A 179 75.49 4.44 -1.17
N ALA A 180 75.58 3.41 -0.35
CA ALA A 180 76.60 3.21 0.67
C ALA A 180 77.81 2.37 0.22
N ARG A 181 77.83 1.96 -1.04
CA ARG A 181 78.96 1.27 -1.73
C ARG A 181 79.73 2.24 -2.62
#